data_a59e61301a16c052457f9f6e924c9d40
#
_entry.id   a59e61301a16c052457f9f6e924c9d40
#
_cell.length_a   1.000
_cell.length_b   1.000
_cell.length_c   1.000
_cell.angle_alpha   90.00
_cell.angle_beta   90.00
_cell.angle_gamma   90.00
#
_symmetry.space_group_name_H-M   'P 1'
#
loop_
_entity.id
_entity.type
_entity.pdbx_description
1 polymer ?
#
loop_
_entity_poly.entity_id
_entity_poly.type
_entity_poly.pdbx_seq_one_letter_code
_entity_poly.pdbx_strand_id
1 'polypeptide(L)'
;MIYIFSAFYAEAKNIIDHYGLKKEKSPEMVRFDVFANESIRLVITGVGEINAAAAVSNIGGAYGISPDDEILNVGCGAGFSSDICLGSIFLGNKLTEQMTGRTFYPDMLMKANFRECEIVTVARVLNEGCDSVVYVK
;
A
#
# COMPACT_ATOMS: atom_id res chain seq x y z
N MET A 1 -9.69 11.95 6.97
CA MET A 1 -8.60 11.09 7.50
C MET A 1 -7.86 10.44 6.33
N ILE A 2 -6.53 10.31 6.42
CA ILE A 2 -5.76 9.53 5.44
C ILE A 2 -5.42 8.19 6.08
N TYR A 3 -5.84 7.09 5.46
CA TYR A 3 -5.48 5.74 5.86
C TYR A 3 -4.36 5.23 4.97
N ILE A 4 -3.23 4.87 5.56
CA ILE A 4 -2.08 4.31 4.86
C ILE A 4 -1.92 2.85 5.25
N PHE A 5 -1.90 1.96 4.28
CA PHE A 5 -1.65 0.54 4.47
C PHE A 5 -0.27 0.19 3.93
N SER A 6 0.54 -0.52 4.73
CA SER A 6 1.87 -0.96 4.35
C SER A 6 2.14 -2.37 4.86
N ALA A 7 2.82 -3.19 4.08
CA ALA A 7 3.05 -4.58 4.45
C ALA A 7 4.00 -4.73 5.63
N PHE A 8 5.05 -3.89 5.69
CA PHE A 8 6.10 -3.98 6.69
C PHE A 8 6.32 -2.68 7.43
N TYR A 9 6.65 -2.79 8.71
CA TYR A 9 7.09 -1.64 9.50
C TYR A 9 8.31 -0.93 8.89
N ALA A 10 9.25 -1.68 8.30
CA ALA A 10 10.43 -1.11 7.67
C ALA A 10 10.09 -0.18 6.48
N GLU A 11 9.07 -0.50 5.70
CA GLU A 11 8.57 0.35 4.61
C GLU A 11 7.88 1.61 5.15
N ALA A 12 7.15 1.46 6.24
CA ALA A 12 6.35 2.51 6.87
C ALA A 12 7.17 3.45 7.77
N LYS A 13 8.33 3.02 8.26
CA LYS A 13 9.10 3.70 9.31
C LYS A 13 9.37 5.17 9.01
N ASN A 14 9.79 5.48 7.80
CA ASN A 14 10.09 6.86 7.42
C ASN A 14 8.83 7.76 7.43
N ILE A 15 7.68 7.20 7.08
CA ILE A 15 6.39 7.89 7.14
C ILE A 15 6.00 8.14 8.60
N ILE A 16 6.13 7.10 9.44
CA ILE A 16 5.85 7.18 10.88
C ILE A 16 6.69 8.27 11.54
N ASP A 17 7.99 8.26 11.28
CA ASP A 17 8.93 9.24 11.85
C ASP A 17 8.67 10.66 11.32
N HIS A 18 8.45 10.81 10.01
CA HIS A 18 8.24 12.11 9.37
C HIS A 18 6.97 12.83 9.85
N TYR A 19 5.86 12.08 9.96
CA TYR A 19 4.57 12.64 10.40
C TYR A 19 4.35 12.53 11.91
N GLY A 20 5.32 12.02 12.68
CA GLY A 20 5.24 11.88 14.13
C GLY A 20 4.11 10.97 14.59
N LEU A 21 3.83 9.91 13.80
CA LEU A 21 2.78 8.97 14.13
C LEU A 21 3.17 8.16 15.39
N LYS A 22 2.22 7.99 16.30
CA LYS A 22 2.43 7.21 17.53
C LYS A 22 1.64 5.92 17.46
N LYS A 23 2.19 4.84 18.05
CA LYS A 23 1.46 3.58 18.17
C LYS A 23 0.15 3.83 18.89
N GLU A 24 -0.96 3.54 18.23
CA GLU A 24 -2.31 3.76 18.77
C GLU A 24 -2.71 2.60 19.67
N LYS A 25 -3.38 2.93 20.78
CA LYS A 25 -4.11 1.94 21.58
C LYS A 25 -5.46 1.69 20.89
N SER A 26 -5.42 0.82 19.89
CA SER A 26 -6.60 0.51 19.07
C SER A 26 -7.70 -0.20 19.86
N PRO A 27 -8.96 -0.15 19.38
CA PRO A 27 -10.04 -0.98 19.91
C PRO A 27 -9.68 -2.47 19.95
N GLU A 28 -10.23 -3.24 20.90
CA GLU A 28 -9.91 -4.66 21.06
C GLU A 28 -10.13 -5.52 19.81
N MET A 29 -11.03 -5.10 18.93
CA MET A 29 -11.31 -5.78 17.66
C MET A 29 -10.21 -5.60 16.60
N VAL A 30 -9.36 -4.58 16.74
CA VAL A 30 -8.26 -4.32 15.79
C VAL A 30 -7.10 -5.28 16.07
N ARG A 31 -6.70 -6.03 15.05
CA ARG A 31 -5.66 -7.07 15.15
C ARG A 31 -4.35 -6.69 14.47
N PHE A 32 -4.24 -5.46 14.00
CA PHE A 32 -3.10 -4.92 13.28
C PHE A 32 -2.38 -3.86 14.10
N ASP A 33 -1.09 -3.70 13.89
CA ASP A 33 -0.36 -2.56 14.44
C ASP A 33 -0.78 -1.28 13.73
N VAL A 34 -1.24 -0.30 14.50
CA VAL A 34 -1.73 0.98 14.00
C VAL A 34 -0.89 2.10 14.59
N PHE A 35 -0.47 3.04 13.75
CA PHE A 35 0.24 4.25 14.12
C PHE A 35 -0.56 5.45 13.63
N ALA A 36 -0.84 6.42 14.48
CA ALA A 36 -1.74 7.51 14.13
C ALA A 36 -1.36 8.86 14.71
N ASN A 37 -1.89 9.89 14.08
CA ASN A 37 -2.06 11.25 14.60
C ASN A 37 -3.47 11.75 14.27
N GLU A 38 -3.72 13.04 14.35
CA GLU A 38 -5.04 13.64 14.11
C GLU A 38 -5.52 13.50 12.65
N SER A 39 -4.61 13.33 11.68
CA SER A 39 -4.93 13.36 10.25
C SER A 39 -4.60 12.07 9.52
N ILE A 40 -3.70 11.24 10.06
CA ILE A 40 -3.17 10.04 9.40
C ILE A 40 -3.32 8.84 10.32
N ARG A 41 -3.76 7.72 9.75
CA ARG A 41 -3.75 6.40 10.39
C ARG A 41 -3.01 5.42 9.48
N LEU A 42 -1.86 4.92 9.94
CA LEU A 42 -1.02 3.98 9.22
C LEU A 42 -1.13 2.60 9.85
N VAL A 43 -1.36 1.59 9.02
CA VAL A 43 -1.64 0.21 9.40
C VAL A 43 -0.59 -0.72 8.80
N ILE A 44 0.01 -1.56 9.64
CA ILE A 44 0.93 -2.62 9.19
C ILE A 44 0.11 -3.88 8.92
N THR A 45 -0.03 -4.24 7.65
CA THR A 45 -0.96 -5.30 7.23
C THR A 45 -0.35 -6.70 7.28
N GLY A 46 0.97 -6.81 7.14
CA GLY A 46 1.62 -8.05 6.72
C GLY A 46 1.56 -8.22 5.19
N VAL A 47 2.31 -9.20 4.69
CA VAL A 47 2.47 -9.47 3.25
C VAL A 47 1.29 -10.25 2.69
N GLY A 48 0.90 -9.90 1.47
CA GLY A 48 -0.04 -10.65 0.65
C GLY A 48 -1.47 -10.13 0.70
N GLU A 49 -2.21 -10.45 -0.33
CA GLU A 49 -3.58 -9.96 -0.59
C GLU A 49 -4.56 -10.27 0.54
N ILE A 50 -4.46 -11.47 1.12
CA ILE A 50 -5.35 -11.89 2.21
C ILE A 50 -5.16 -10.99 3.43
N ASN A 51 -3.90 -10.71 3.80
CA ASN A 51 -3.60 -9.83 4.92
C ASN A 51 -4.04 -8.39 4.64
N ALA A 52 -3.81 -7.90 3.42
CA ALA A 52 -4.25 -6.57 3.01
C ALA A 52 -5.79 -6.44 3.07
N ALA A 53 -6.51 -7.41 2.51
CA ALA A 53 -7.98 -7.42 2.54
C ALA A 53 -8.53 -7.51 3.98
N ALA A 54 -7.93 -8.38 4.82
CA ALA A 54 -8.30 -8.51 6.23
C ALA A 54 -8.06 -7.22 7.00
N ALA A 55 -6.92 -6.54 6.75
CA ALA A 55 -6.59 -5.27 7.39
C ALA A 55 -7.58 -4.18 7.01
N VAL A 56 -7.84 -3.98 5.72
CA VAL A 56 -8.80 -2.96 5.24
C VAL A 56 -10.19 -3.21 5.82
N SER A 57 -10.67 -4.45 5.81
CA SER A 57 -11.98 -4.81 6.36
C SER A 57 -12.04 -4.58 7.87
N ASN A 58 -11.00 -5.00 8.61
CA ASN A 58 -10.94 -4.85 10.08
C ASN A 58 -10.89 -3.37 10.48
N ILE A 59 -10.05 -2.58 9.83
CA ILE A 59 -9.92 -1.15 10.09
C ILE A 59 -11.20 -0.40 9.71
N GLY A 60 -11.78 -0.70 8.54
CA GLY A 60 -13.04 -0.11 8.11
C GLY A 60 -14.19 -0.37 9.07
N GLY A 61 -14.29 -1.60 9.58
CA GLY A 61 -15.28 -1.96 10.60
C GLY A 61 -15.04 -1.31 11.96
N ALA A 62 -13.77 -1.12 12.35
CA ALA A 62 -13.42 -0.59 13.67
C ALA A 62 -13.51 0.95 13.73
N TYR A 63 -13.14 1.64 12.67
CA TYR A 63 -13.03 3.11 12.65
C TYR A 63 -14.05 3.81 11.76
N GLY A 64 -14.78 3.07 10.92
CA GLY A 64 -15.82 3.63 10.07
C GLY A 64 -15.25 4.50 8.94
N ILE A 65 -14.46 3.92 8.04
CA ILE A 65 -13.92 4.66 6.88
C ILE A 65 -15.09 5.26 6.07
N SER A 66 -15.03 6.55 5.85
CA SER A 66 -16.06 7.33 5.14
C SER A 66 -15.64 7.61 3.68
N PRO A 67 -16.59 7.99 2.80
CA PRO A 67 -16.27 8.40 1.44
C PRO A 67 -15.33 9.63 1.31
N ASP A 68 -15.24 10.44 2.37
CA ASP A 68 -14.37 11.62 2.42
C ASP A 68 -12.94 11.27 2.89
N ASP A 69 -12.69 10.02 3.27
CA ASP A 69 -11.38 9.55 3.68
C ASP A 69 -10.56 9.07 2.48
N GLU A 70 -9.24 9.27 2.54
CA GLU A 70 -8.33 8.80 1.52
C GLU A 70 -7.67 7.48 1.96
N ILE A 71 -7.55 6.54 1.03
CA ILE A 71 -6.87 5.25 1.26
C ILE A 71 -5.66 5.16 0.35
N LEU A 72 -4.49 4.97 0.93
CA LEU A 72 -3.22 4.79 0.23
C LEU A 72 -2.62 3.43 0.58
N ASN A 73 -2.16 2.70 -0.43
CA ASN A 73 -1.28 1.56 -0.25
C ASN A 73 0.15 1.99 -0.57
N VAL A 74 1.06 1.82 0.38
CA VAL A 74 2.48 2.19 0.24
C VAL A 74 3.34 0.98 0.53
N GLY A 75 4.25 0.67 -0.39
CA GLY A 75 5.12 -0.48 -0.24
C GLY A 75 6.26 -0.49 -1.27
N CYS A 76 7.04 -1.55 -1.26
CA CYS A 76 8.13 -1.77 -2.20
C CYS A 76 7.71 -2.78 -3.27
N GLY A 77 8.22 -2.58 -4.48
CA GLY A 77 8.02 -3.49 -5.60
C GLY A 77 9.32 -3.76 -6.33
N ALA A 78 9.31 -4.75 -7.21
CA ALA A 78 10.43 -5.06 -8.10
C ALA A 78 10.12 -4.61 -9.53
N GLY A 79 11.04 -3.86 -10.12
CA GLY A 79 11.01 -3.54 -11.55
C GLY A 79 12.18 -4.20 -12.27
N PHE A 80 11.97 -4.65 -13.49
CA PHE A 80 12.95 -5.38 -14.28
C PHE A 80 13.54 -4.58 -15.45
N SER A 81 13.07 -3.35 -15.66
CA SER A 81 13.61 -2.47 -16.69
C SER A 81 14.92 -1.83 -16.28
N SER A 82 15.84 -1.66 -17.23
CA SER A 82 17.14 -1.01 -17.00
C SER A 82 17.04 0.48 -16.64
N ASP A 83 15.91 1.11 -16.89
CA ASP A 83 15.62 2.51 -16.53
C ASP A 83 15.00 2.67 -15.14
N ILE A 84 14.79 1.57 -14.43
CA ILE A 84 14.31 1.56 -13.04
C ILE A 84 15.51 1.43 -12.10
N CYS A 85 15.85 2.54 -11.45
CA CYS A 85 16.90 2.56 -10.45
C CYS A 85 16.34 2.18 -9.07
N LEU A 86 17.21 1.63 -8.22
CA LEU A 86 16.87 1.39 -6.82
C LEU A 86 16.45 2.71 -6.15
N GLY A 87 15.30 2.70 -5.48
CA GLY A 87 14.72 3.89 -4.85
C GLY A 87 13.86 4.76 -5.78
N SER A 88 13.64 4.34 -7.04
CA SER A 88 12.64 5.00 -7.91
C SER A 88 11.26 4.92 -7.29
N ILE A 89 10.51 6.03 -7.36
CA ILE A 89 9.14 6.11 -6.86
C ILE A 89 8.17 6.08 -8.03
N PHE A 90 7.16 5.25 -7.90
CA PHE A 90 6.10 5.08 -8.90
C PHE A 90 4.72 5.28 -8.27
N LEU A 91 3.80 5.76 -9.09
CA LEU A 91 2.38 5.80 -8.76
C LEU A 91 1.65 4.74 -9.60
N GLY A 92 1.04 3.77 -8.94
CA GLY A 92 0.26 2.74 -9.62
C GLY A 92 -1.04 3.31 -10.15
N ASN A 93 -1.20 3.34 -11.47
CA ASN A 93 -2.43 3.79 -12.13
C ASN A 93 -3.28 2.62 -12.65
N LYS A 94 -2.73 1.42 -12.65
CA LYS A 94 -3.37 0.17 -13.02
C LYS A 94 -2.80 -0.96 -12.18
N LEU A 95 -3.68 -1.78 -11.60
CA LEU A 95 -3.27 -2.96 -10.83
C LEU A 95 -3.81 -4.20 -11.53
N THR A 96 -2.93 -5.17 -11.76
CA THR A 96 -3.31 -6.44 -12.39
C THR A 96 -2.93 -7.59 -11.45
N GLU A 97 -3.91 -8.42 -11.13
CA GLU A 97 -3.67 -9.67 -10.44
C GLU A 97 -3.19 -10.74 -11.43
N GLN A 98 -1.96 -11.21 -11.27
CA GLN A 98 -1.33 -12.13 -12.22
C GLN A 98 -2.11 -13.44 -12.39
N MET A 99 -2.65 -13.99 -11.31
CA MET A 99 -3.30 -15.31 -11.36
C MET A 99 -4.65 -15.31 -12.07
N THR A 100 -5.43 -14.25 -11.91
CA THR A 100 -6.78 -14.18 -12.48
C THR A 100 -6.87 -13.29 -13.70
N GLY A 101 -5.86 -12.45 -13.95
CA GLY A 101 -5.88 -11.41 -14.97
C GLY A 101 -6.83 -10.26 -14.65
N ARG A 102 -7.40 -10.21 -13.47
CA ARG A 102 -8.26 -9.11 -13.03
C ARG A 102 -7.47 -7.82 -12.98
N THR A 103 -8.10 -6.76 -13.45
CA THR A 103 -7.50 -5.43 -13.50
C THR A 103 -8.36 -4.43 -12.73
N PHE A 104 -7.70 -3.59 -11.95
CA PHE A 104 -8.31 -2.53 -11.14
C PHE A 104 -7.63 -1.20 -11.46
N TYR A 105 -8.39 -0.13 -11.41
CA TYR A 105 -7.92 1.24 -11.62
C TYR A 105 -8.19 2.03 -10.33
N PRO A 106 -7.15 2.40 -9.59
CA PRO A 106 -7.33 3.23 -8.40
C PRO A 106 -7.77 4.64 -8.77
N ASP A 107 -8.49 5.30 -7.88
CA ASP A 107 -8.81 6.71 -8.03
C ASP A 107 -7.53 7.54 -7.92
N MET A 108 -7.21 8.28 -8.99
CA MET A 108 -6.01 9.12 -9.06
C MET A 108 -6.29 10.49 -8.44
N LEU A 109 -6.58 10.52 -7.14
CA LEU A 109 -6.98 11.75 -6.42
C LEU A 109 -5.82 12.72 -6.21
N MET A 110 -4.59 12.21 -6.22
CA MET A 110 -3.38 13.01 -6.02
C MET A 110 -2.72 13.36 -7.36
N LYS A 111 -2.44 14.64 -7.55
CA LYS A 111 -1.51 15.08 -8.59
C LYS A 111 -0.09 15.01 -8.01
N ALA A 112 0.62 13.95 -8.32
CA ALA A 112 2.02 13.78 -7.93
C ALA A 112 2.91 13.77 -9.17
N ASN A 113 4.11 14.34 -9.05
CA ASN A 113 5.12 14.31 -10.11
C ASN A 113 5.91 12.99 -10.10
N PHE A 114 5.22 11.87 -9.84
CA PHE A 114 5.81 10.54 -9.91
C PHE A 114 5.51 9.91 -11.26
N ARG A 115 6.43 9.05 -11.70
CA ARG A 115 6.19 8.22 -12.88
C ARG A 115 5.03 7.27 -12.58
N GLU A 116 4.05 7.23 -13.46
CA GLU A 116 2.96 6.27 -13.37
C GLU A 116 3.37 4.93 -13.99
N CYS A 117 2.86 3.85 -13.42
CA CYS A 117 3.11 2.51 -13.95
C CYS A 117 1.96 1.55 -13.65
N GLU A 118 1.92 0.45 -14.40
CA GLU A 118 1.15 -0.73 -14.03
C GLU A 118 1.85 -1.46 -12.88
N ILE A 119 1.09 -1.87 -11.88
CA ILE A 119 1.53 -2.74 -10.79
C ILE A 119 0.92 -4.11 -11.00
N VAL A 120 1.74 -5.15 -11.01
CA VAL A 120 1.27 -6.54 -11.06
C VAL A 120 1.44 -7.18 -9.70
N THR A 121 0.33 -7.62 -9.11
CA THR A 121 0.33 -8.40 -7.87
C THR A 121 0.63 -9.86 -8.19
N VAL A 122 1.62 -10.42 -7.52
CA VAL A 122 2.10 -11.79 -7.75
C VAL A 122 2.01 -12.62 -6.48
N ALA A 123 1.69 -13.91 -6.61
CA ALA A 123 1.59 -14.84 -5.48
C ALA A 123 2.97 -15.22 -4.89
N ARG A 124 4.04 -15.06 -5.65
CA ARG A 124 5.42 -15.35 -5.23
C ARG A 124 6.41 -14.41 -5.93
N VAL A 125 7.58 -14.24 -5.31
CA VAL A 125 8.65 -13.44 -5.89
C VAL A 125 9.02 -14.00 -7.28
N LEU A 126 9.12 -13.12 -8.25
CA LEU A 126 9.55 -13.43 -9.61
C LEU A 126 11.05 -13.13 -9.76
N ASN A 127 11.72 -13.93 -10.59
CA ASN A 127 13.12 -13.69 -10.99
C ASN A 127 13.21 -12.94 -12.34
N GLU A 128 12.11 -12.91 -13.08
CA GLU A 128 12.00 -12.28 -14.41
C GLU A 128 10.66 -11.55 -14.51
N GLY A 129 10.61 -10.47 -15.28
CA GLY A 129 9.39 -9.69 -15.49
C GLY A 129 9.44 -8.92 -16.82
N CYS A 130 8.37 -8.21 -17.12
CA CYS A 130 8.26 -7.34 -18.28
C CYS A 130 8.76 -5.93 -17.96
N ASP A 131 9.30 -5.25 -18.98
CA ASP A 131 9.65 -3.83 -18.89
C ASP A 131 8.41 -2.97 -18.60
N SER A 132 8.63 -1.86 -17.90
CA SER A 132 7.60 -0.87 -17.57
C SER A 132 6.52 -1.34 -16.58
N VAL A 133 6.70 -2.47 -15.93
CA VAL A 133 5.79 -3.02 -14.91
C VAL A 133 6.53 -3.16 -13.58
N VAL A 134 5.86 -2.82 -12.50
CA VAL A 134 6.35 -3.04 -11.12
C VAL A 134 5.58 -4.22 -10.52
N TYR A 135 6.30 -5.17 -9.95
CA TYR A 135 5.75 -6.38 -9.35
C TYR A 135 5.74 -6.27 -7.83
N VAL A 136 4.61 -6.56 -7.21
CA VAL A 136 4.43 -6.58 -5.76
C VAL A 136 3.82 -7.92 -5.32
N LYS A 137 4.04 -8.26 -4.04
CA LYS A 137 3.51 -9.49 -3.45
C LYS A 137 2.52 -9.18 -2.33
#